data_f1d0edef2daedb949c158ad01726571c
#
_entry.id   f1d0edef2daedb949c158ad01726571c
#
_cell.length_a   1.000
_cell.length_b   1.000
_cell.length_c   1.000
_cell.angle_alpha   90.00
_cell.angle_beta   90.00
_cell.angle_gamma   90.00
#
_symmetry.space_group_name_H-M   'P 1'
#
loop_
_entity.id
_entity.type
_entity.pdbx_description
1 polymer ?
#
loop_
_entity_poly.entity_id
_entity_poly.type
_entity_poly.pdbx_seq_one_letter_code
_entity_poly.pdbx_strand_id
1 'polypeptide(L)'
;MNTSPRAFFLSMVCVAALAQTVVIDGQEPISPPVRGSGDAPATTVTRNAEITGAQAGVAQPAQPPAPDFFHQEELTGDWNGTRTKWKNNGVELASSLSQFYQGVASGGIETGSEYNGTAQAKLTVDLGKLAGWNDWSAEIKAETRFGGPLLTSTGTISPVNTAAIIPGADGTVFSLTAVNATKLFPIDLQEGKLVAVSFGRYNLVDLIDEDFFAGGGTERFFNIAQIGPLTVLRQVPLITNAVTMAYIRGGEPFFTFALIDPNDHSTDTGLSDLFADGVTFAPAVNFPAKYFGKTAKHTVGGAITTKKYTPFDAIRQIIIPGPPINPVEPQAGSWSVNYTLRQYIVERSSRDGWGFFGQLSFADQATSPITTFFDVGIGGNGLFAQRQRDEFGIAYAYTDLSSDLKDNLGLLPLGGRRLRVEHQLEVFYNLHLTPWLQLTGDLQILRPNRPVAETAIVPGARLRVVF
;
A
#
# COMPACT_ATOMS: atom_id res chain seq x y z
N MET A 1 13.86 21.09 25.11
CA MET A 1 13.48 19.94 24.29
C MET A 1 13.13 20.49 22.91
N ASN A 2 14.05 20.34 21.95
CA ASN A 2 13.87 20.87 20.60
C ASN A 2 13.10 19.86 19.76
N THR A 3 11.79 20.02 19.67
CA THR A 3 10.99 19.34 18.64
C THR A 3 11.08 20.18 17.36
N SER A 4 11.80 19.68 16.37
CA SER A 4 11.91 20.35 15.07
C SER A 4 10.52 20.45 14.42
N PRO A 5 10.17 21.57 13.78
CA PRO A 5 8.88 21.75 13.10
C PRO A 5 8.63 20.76 11.94
N ARG A 6 9.64 20.01 11.53
CA ARG A 6 9.59 19.04 10.42
C ARG A 6 8.91 17.71 10.78
N ALA A 7 8.88 17.33 12.06
CA ALA A 7 8.23 16.11 12.51
C ALA A 7 6.69 16.15 12.42
N PHE A 8 6.10 17.34 12.26
CA PHE A 8 4.65 17.55 12.26
C PHE A 8 3.96 17.16 10.94
N PHE A 9 4.71 16.97 9.86
CA PHE A 9 4.14 16.74 8.52
C PHE A 9 4.12 15.27 8.07
N LEU A 10 4.68 14.33 8.82
CA LEU A 10 5.02 12.99 8.32
C LEU A 10 4.09 11.85 8.76
N SER A 11 3.03 12.06 9.53
CA SER A 11 2.14 10.97 9.94
C SER A 11 0.88 10.93 9.08
N MET A 12 0.97 10.24 7.93
CA MET A 12 -0.12 10.23 6.93
C MET A 12 -0.17 8.95 6.06
N VAL A 13 -1.18 8.12 6.11
CA VAL A 13 -1.83 7.15 5.19
C VAL A 13 -2.21 5.76 5.74
N CYS A 14 -3.46 5.36 5.55
CA CYS A 14 -4.11 4.10 5.22
C CYS A 14 -4.75 3.25 6.31
N VAL A 15 -6.08 3.07 6.22
CA VAL A 15 -6.87 2.08 6.98
C VAL A 15 -7.61 1.07 6.11
N ALA A 16 -7.93 1.39 4.87
CA ALA A 16 -8.69 0.47 4.01
C ALA A 16 -7.92 -0.80 3.61
N ALA A 17 -6.62 -0.82 3.85
CA ALA A 17 -5.70 -1.84 3.36
C ALA A 17 -5.34 -2.94 4.35
N LEU A 18 -5.62 -2.80 5.64
CA LEU A 18 -5.33 -3.83 6.65
C LEU A 18 -5.99 -5.18 6.37
N ALA A 19 -6.92 -5.21 5.44
CA ALA A 19 -7.68 -6.40 5.07
C ALA A 19 -7.04 -7.28 4.00
N GLN A 20 -6.03 -6.81 3.30
CA GLN A 20 -5.62 -7.43 2.03
C GLN A 20 -4.38 -8.31 2.11
N THR A 21 -3.67 -8.30 3.22
CA THR A 21 -2.40 -9.05 3.36
C THR A 21 -2.59 -10.57 3.58
N VAL A 22 -3.82 -11.06 3.68
CA VAL A 22 -4.09 -12.50 3.75
C VAL A 22 -4.57 -13.00 2.38
N VAL A 23 -3.75 -12.86 1.36
CA VAL A 23 -3.88 -13.66 0.14
C VAL A 23 -3.24 -15.02 0.45
N ILE A 24 -4.05 -16.06 0.53
CA ILE A 24 -3.55 -17.43 0.46
C ILE A 24 -3.09 -17.64 -0.98
N ASP A 25 -1.82 -17.31 -1.25
CA ASP A 25 -1.19 -17.63 -2.51
C ASP A 25 -1.02 -19.17 -2.55
N GLY A 26 -1.77 -19.83 -3.44
CA GLY A 26 -1.55 -21.25 -3.70
C GLY A 26 -2.74 -22.20 -3.75
N GLN A 27 -3.98 -21.73 -3.83
CA GLN A 27 -5.06 -22.61 -4.27
C GLN A 27 -5.57 -22.16 -5.64
N GLU A 28 -5.24 -22.94 -6.67
CA GLU A 28 -6.00 -22.91 -7.93
C GLU A 28 -7.50 -23.07 -7.62
N PRO A 29 -8.38 -22.32 -8.29
CA PRO A 29 -9.81 -22.50 -8.10
C PRO A 29 -10.18 -23.94 -8.48
N ILE A 30 -10.69 -24.69 -7.51
CA ILE A 30 -11.25 -26.03 -7.74
C ILE A 30 -12.44 -25.84 -8.70
N SER A 31 -12.26 -26.23 -9.93
CA SER A 31 -13.34 -26.29 -10.92
C SER A 31 -14.41 -27.24 -10.41
N PRO A 32 -15.70 -26.90 -10.48
CA PRO A 32 -16.76 -27.82 -10.07
C PRO A 32 -16.74 -29.08 -10.93
N PRO A 33 -17.05 -30.26 -10.37
CA PRO A 33 -17.01 -31.50 -11.11
C PRO A 33 -18.07 -31.49 -12.22
N VAL A 34 -17.62 -31.66 -13.46
CA VAL A 34 -18.50 -31.92 -14.59
C VAL A 34 -19.16 -33.27 -14.36
N ARG A 35 -20.49 -33.30 -14.20
CA ARG A 35 -21.30 -34.52 -14.26
C ARG A 35 -21.25 -35.06 -15.68
N GLY A 36 -20.47 -36.11 -15.88
CA GLY A 36 -20.57 -36.98 -17.05
C GLY A 36 -21.38 -38.22 -16.72
N SER A 37 -22.50 -38.37 -17.42
CA SER A 37 -23.35 -39.57 -17.38
C SER A 37 -22.77 -40.65 -18.31
N GLY A 38 -22.85 -41.90 -17.85
CA GLY A 38 -23.07 -43.02 -18.79
C GLY A 38 -22.05 -44.14 -18.85
N ASP A 39 -22.45 -45.24 -18.24
CA ASP A 39 -22.31 -46.63 -18.67
C ASP A 39 -20.95 -47.34 -18.66
N ALA A 40 -20.94 -48.38 -17.80
CA ALA A 40 -20.04 -49.53 -17.82
C ALA A 40 -20.43 -50.50 -18.97
N PRO A 41 -19.55 -51.49 -19.35
CA PRO A 41 -19.54 -52.72 -18.62
C PRO A 41 -18.17 -53.41 -18.39
N ALA A 42 -18.24 -54.32 -17.46
CA ALA A 42 -17.18 -55.20 -17.01
C ALA A 42 -16.61 -56.17 -18.08
N THR A 43 -15.36 -56.58 -17.94
CA THR A 43 -14.97 -58.01 -17.94
C THR A 43 -13.47 -58.22 -17.69
N THR A 44 -13.17 -59.04 -16.72
CA THR A 44 -12.39 -60.27 -16.66
C THR A 44 -10.89 -60.18 -16.34
N VAL A 45 -10.63 -60.80 -15.22
CA VAL A 45 -9.37 -61.28 -14.62
C VAL A 45 -8.60 -62.18 -15.55
N THR A 46 -7.25 -62.01 -15.62
CA THR A 46 -6.34 -63.15 -15.70
C THR A 46 -4.99 -62.87 -15.00
N ARG A 47 -4.53 -63.92 -14.40
CA ARG A 47 -3.41 -64.05 -13.46
C ARG A 47 -2.04 -64.22 -14.13
N ASN A 48 -1.02 -63.78 -13.39
CA ASN A 48 0.34 -64.31 -13.30
C ASN A 48 1.30 -64.27 -14.49
N ALA A 49 2.38 -63.50 -14.30
CA ALA A 49 3.74 -64.03 -14.49
C ALA A 49 4.75 -63.13 -13.76
N GLU A 50 5.48 -63.72 -12.82
CA GLU A 50 6.73 -63.18 -12.27
C GLU A 50 7.75 -62.99 -13.38
N ILE A 51 8.36 -61.81 -13.48
CA ILE A 51 9.66 -61.63 -14.09
C ILE A 51 10.49 -60.69 -13.22
N THR A 52 11.45 -61.31 -12.55
CA THR A 52 12.65 -60.64 -11.99
C THR A 52 13.40 -59.93 -13.09
N GLY A 53 13.75 -58.64 -12.84
CA GLY A 53 14.76 -58.04 -13.67
C GLY A 53 14.75 -56.52 -13.66
N ALA A 54 15.79 -55.95 -13.07
CA ALA A 54 16.33 -54.61 -13.28
C ALA A 54 15.41 -53.42 -12.95
N GLN A 55 15.68 -52.79 -11.85
CA GLN A 55 15.30 -51.41 -11.61
C GLN A 55 15.89 -50.50 -12.70
N ALA A 56 15.14 -50.30 -13.77
CA ALA A 56 15.36 -49.17 -14.65
C ALA A 56 15.06 -47.91 -13.81
N GLY A 57 16.08 -47.10 -13.52
CA GLY A 57 15.93 -45.84 -12.86
C GLY A 57 14.85 -45.04 -13.58
N VAL A 58 13.80 -44.71 -12.88
CA VAL A 58 12.79 -43.75 -13.37
C VAL A 58 13.56 -42.46 -13.64
N ALA A 59 13.78 -42.19 -14.92
CA ALA A 59 14.37 -40.91 -15.32
C ALA A 59 13.49 -39.82 -14.74
N GLN A 60 14.06 -39.02 -13.83
CA GLN A 60 13.42 -37.82 -13.34
C GLN A 60 13.00 -37.01 -14.58
N PRO A 61 11.72 -36.55 -14.67
CA PRO A 61 11.32 -35.71 -15.80
C PRO A 61 12.32 -34.58 -15.92
N ALA A 62 12.87 -34.39 -17.12
CA ALA A 62 13.82 -33.31 -17.37
C ALA A 62 13.19 -31.99 -16.89
N GLN A 63 13.86 -31.33 -15.96
CA GLN A 63 13.45 -29.98 -15.55
C GLN A 63 13.38 -29.10 -16.81
N PRO A 64 12.29 -28.35 -17.01
CA PRO A 64 12.23 -27.41 -18.12
C PRO A 64 13.49 -26.53 -18.07
N PRO A 65 14.08 -26.19 -19.21
CA PRO A 65 15.24 -25.30 -19.24
C PRO A 65 14.92 -24.02 -18.47
N ALA A 66 15.87 -23.57 -17.64
CA ALA A 66 15.73 -22.32 -16.93
C ALA A 66 15.41 -21.20 -17.94
N PRO A 67 14.46 -20.31 -17.65
CA PRO A 67 14.16 -19.18 -18.53
C PRO A 67 15.46 -18.41 -18.79
N ASP A 68 15.59 -17.85 -20.00
CA ASP A 68 16.75 -17.02 -20.30
C ASP A 68 16.74 -15.75 -19.42
N PHE A 69 17.86 -15.06 -19.35
CA PHE A 69 18.05 -13.87 -18.52
C PHE A 69 16.97 -12.80 -18.71
N PHE A 70 16.43 -12.63 -19.92
CA PHE A 70 15.42 -11.61 -20.22
C PHE A 70 13.98 -12.02 -19.87
N HIS A 71 13.74 -13.31 -19.62
CA HIS A 71 12.41 -13.85 -19.34
C HIS A 71 12.24 -14.37 -17.92
N GLN A 72 13.29 -14.35 -17.11
CA GLN A 72 13.18 -14.69 -15.68
C GLN A 72 12.46 -13.60 -14.90
N GLU A 73 11.77 -13.94 -13.82
CA GLU A 73 10.96 -13.00 -13.06
C GLU A 73 11.81 -12.05 -12.19
N GLU A 74 12.96 -12.50 -11.72
CA GLU A 74 13.89 -11.70 -10.91
C GLU A 74 15.28 -11.62 -11.59
N LEU A 75 15.97 -10.50 -11.40
CA LEU A 75 17.32 -10.26 -11.96
C LEU A 75 18.32 -11.38 -11.58
N THR A 76 18.24 -11.87 -10.35
CA THR A 76 19.18 -12.89 -9.84
C THR A 76 18.73 -14.32 -10.14
N GLY A 77 17.55 -14.51 -10.76
CA GLY A 77 16.99 -15.82 -11.12
C GLY A 77 16.73 -16.72 -9.92
N ASP A 78 16.71 -18.02 -10.16
CA ASP A 78 16.34 -19.04 -9.15
C ASP A 78 17.51 -19.56 -8.29
N TRP A 79 18.71 -18.99 -8.39
CA TRP A 79 19.91 -19.41 -7.64
C TRP A 79 20.18 -20.91 -7.72
N ASN A 80 20.15 -21.46 -8.92
CA ASN A 80 20.26 -22.90 -9.18
C ASN A 80 19.21 -23.74 -8.41
N GLY A 81 17.96 -23.27 -8.35
CA GLY A 81 16.87 -23.99 -7.68
C GLY A 81 16.74 -23.68 -6.18
N THR A 82 17.62 -22.85 -5.62
CA THR A 82 17.59 -22.55 -4.17
C THR A 82 16.36 -21.73 -3.80
N ARG A 83 15.99 -20.74 -4.60
CA ARG A 83 14.79 -19.90 -4.37
C ARG A 83 13.52 -20.76 -4.42
N THR A 84 13.38 -21.58 -5.46
CA THR A 84 12.28 -22.55 -5.57
C THR A 84 12.24 -23.50 -4.37
N LYS A 85 13.40 -24.03 -3.93
CA LYS A 85 13.47 -24.89 -2.75
C LYS A 85 13.03 -24.17 -1.48
N TRP A 86 13.43 -22.91 -1.29
CA TRP A 86 12.98 -22.10 -0.16
C TRP A 86 11.47 -21.89 -0.18
N LYS A 87 10.91 -21.47 -1.32
CA LYS A 87 9.46 -21.26 -1.49
C LYS A 87 8.66 -22.54 -1.19
N ASN A 88 9.11 -23.71 -1.67
CA ASN A 88 8.48 -24.99 -1.38
C ASN A 88 8.52 -25.34 0.11
N ASN A 89 9.55 -24.91 0.82
CA ASN A 89 9.68 -25.06 2.28
C ASN A 89 9.00 -23.93 3.08
N GLY A 90 8.26 -23.05 2.43
CA GLY A 90 7.51 -21.98 3.09
C GLY A 90 8.31 -20.71 3.38
N VAL A 91 9.43 -20.47 2.69
CA VAL A 91 10.23 -19.25 2.84
C VAL A 91 10.30 -18.55 1.49
N GLU A 92 9.79 -17.33 1.40
CA GLU A 92 9.81 -16.49 0.20
C GLU A 92 10.53 -15.18 0.49
N LEU A 93 11.51 -14.85 -0.38
CA LEU A 93 12.25 -13.59 -0.33
C LEU A 93 11.95 -12.78 -1.59
N ALA A 94 11.37 -11.60 -1.42
CA ALA A 94 11.19 -10.61 -2.46
C ALA A 94 12.07 -9.39 -2.16
N SER A 95 12.77 -8.87 -3.17
CA SER A 95 13.57 -7.66 -3.01
C SER A 95 13.57 -6.81 -4.26
N SER A 96 13.62 -5.49 -4.08
CA SER A 96 13.64 -4.53 -5.20
C SER A 96 14.45 -3.29 -4.85
N LEU A 97 14.92 -2.62 -5.90
CA LEU A 97 15.52 -1.29 -5.86
C LEU A 97 14.75 -0.40 -6.82
N SER A 98 14.18 0.68 -6.32
CA SER A 98 13.52 1.72 -7.12
C SER A 98 14.31 3.02 -7.01
N GLN A 99 14.64 3.61 -8.14
CA GLN A 99 15.40 4.85 -8.26
C GLN A 99 14.54 5.87 -9.01
N PHE A 100 14.49 7.09 -8.52
CA PHE A 100 13.64 8.15 -9.05
C PHE A 100 14.48 9.36 -9.41
N TYR A 101 14.14 9.98 -10.51
CA TYR A 101 14.56 11.32 -10.86
C TYR A 101 13.31 12.14 -11.17
N GLN A 102 13.03 13.14 -10.36
CA GLN A 102 11.89 14.04 -10.51
C GLN A 102 12.32 15.49 -10.38
N GLY A 103 11.58 16.39 -11.02
CA GLY A 103 11.88 17.81 -10.91
C GLY A 103 10.67 18.70 -11.12
N VAL A 104 10.67 19.87 -10.46
CA VAL A 104 9.76 20.96 -10.73
C VAL A 104 10.29 21.70 -11.95
N ALA A 105 9.72 21.43 -13.12
CA ALA A 105 10.11 22.04 -14.38
C ALA A 105 9.59 23.49 -14.51
N SER A 106 8.43 23.79 -13.93
CA SER A 106 7.86 25.14 -13.85
C SER A 106 6.88 25.25 -12.70
N GLY A 107 6.67 26.48 -12.20
CA GLY A 107 5.79 26.76 -11.08
C GLY A 107 6.32 26.26 -9.74
N GLY A 108 5.42 25.92 -8.82
CA GLY A 108 5.78 25.56 -7.45
C GLY A 108 6.25 26.76 -6.62
N ILE A 109 7.07 26.49 -5.61
CA ILE A 109 7.83 27.50 -4.85
C ILE A 109 9.15 27.83 -5.58
N GLU A 110 9.82 26.80 -6.08
CA GLU A 110 11.07 26.90 -6.81
C GLU A 110 11.20 25.75 -7.80
N THR A 111 11.94 25.98 -8.89
CA THR A 111 12.31 24.93 -9.84
C THR A 111 13.55 24.19 -9.37
N GLY A 112 13.63 22.91 -9.68
CA GLY A 112 14.76 22.08 -9.28
C GLY A 112 14.47 20.61 -9.52
N SER A 113 15.45 19.75 -9.33
CA SER A 113 15.29 18.31 -9.47
C SER A 113 16.00 17.58 -8.34
N GLU A 114 15.47 16.42 -7.99
CA GLU A 114 15.98 15.53 -6.96
C GLU A 114 16.14 14.12 -7.51
N TYR A 115 17.21 13.48 -7.06
CA TYR A 115 17.43 12.04 -7.23
C TYR A 115 17.26 11.37 -5.87
N ASN A 116 16.41 10.36 -5.84
CA ASN A 116 16.17 9.57 -4.64
C ASN A 116 15.89 8.12 -5.01
N GLY A 117 15.79 7.27 -4.00
CA GLY A 117 15.45 5.88 -4.21
C GLY A 117 15.15 5.15 -2.91
N THR A 118 14.61 3.95 -3.08
CA THR A 118 14.35 3.00 -1.99
C THR A 118 14.74 1.59 -2.39
N ALA A 119 15.41 0.89 -1.50
CA ALA A 119 15.62 -0.56 -1.61
C ALA A 119 14.79 -1.27 -0.54
N GLN A 120 14.13 -2.35 -0.93
CA GLN A 120 13.23 -3.11 -0.08
C GLN A 120 13.59 -4.59 -0.12
N ALA A 121 13.48 -5.27 1.02
CA ALA A 121 13.58 -6.72 1.13
C ALA A 121 12.48 -7.23 2.06
N LYS A 122 11.64 -8.14 1.56
CA LYS A 122 10.53 -8.75 2.28
C LYS A 122 10.73 -10.26 2.36
N LEU A 123 10.76 -10.78 3.58
CA LEU A 123 10.78 -12.20 3.88
C LEU A 123 9.42 -12.63 4.40
N THR A 124 8.77 -13.55 3.69
CA THR A 124 7.52 -14.17 4.12
C THR A 124 7.77 -15.63 4.49
N VAL A 125 7.24 -16.07 5.63
CA VAL A 125 7.47 -17.41 6.17
C VAL A 125 6.14 -18.10 6.48
N ASP A 126 5.87 -19.22 5.82
CA ASP A 126 4.83 -20.16 6.19
C ASP A 126 5.36 -21.08 7.31
N LEU A 127 4.97 -20.79 8.54
CA LEU A 127 5.44 -21.54 9.71
C LEU A 127 4.84 -22.96 9.77
N GLY A 128 3.74 -23.23 9.08
CA GLY A 128 3.20 -24.56 8.92
C GLY A 128 4.15 -25.46 8.15
N LYS A 129 4.66 -24.99 7.01
CA LYS A 129 5.63 -25.73 6.20
C LYS A 129 7.00 -25.80 6.87
N LEU A 130 7.45 -24.69 7.46
CA LEU A 130 8.80 -24.60 8.04
C LEU A 130 8.93 -25.31 9.38
N ALA A 131 7.97 -25.15 10.30
CA ALA A 131 8.06 -25.55 11.70
C ALA A 131 6.88 -26.42 12.18
N GLY A 132 5.93 -26.75 11.32
CA GLY A 132 4.72 -27.51 11.70
C GLY A 132 3.68 -26.68 12.47
N TRP A 133 3.80 -25.34 12.52
CA TRP A 133 2.82 -24.45 13.14
C TRP A 133 1.73 -24.09 12.12
N ASN A 134 0.81 -25.04 11.93
CA ASN A 134 -0.24 -24.90 10.93
C ASN A 134 -1.00 -23.59 11.06
N ASP A 135 -1.32 -22.98 9.91
CA ASP A 135 -2.07 -21.73 9.78
C ASP A 135 -1.37 -20.49 10.38
N TRP A 136 -0.08 -20.58 10.67
CA TRP A 136 0.75 -19.45 11.05
C TRP A 136 1.66 -19.00 9.91
N SER A 137 1.73 -17.70 9.72
CA SER A 137 2.73 -17.06 8.86
C SER A 137 3.38 -15.88 9.56
N ALA A 138 4.56 -15.51 9.11
CA ALA A 138 5.28 -14.32 9.58
C ALA A 138 5.83 -13.53 8.41
N GLU A 139 5.93 -12.21 8.57
CA GLU A 139 6.51 -11.30 7.60
C GLU A 139 7.56 -10.42 8.27
N ILE A 140 8.70 -10.22 7.59
CA ILE A 140 9.71 -9.25 7.97
C ILE A 140 10.05 -8.44 6.73
N LYS A 141 9.90 -7.11 6.79
CA LYS A 141 10.26 -6.20 5.71
C LYS A 141 11.29 -5.18 6.21
N ALA A 142 12.37 -5.07 5.47
CA ALA A 142 13.40 -4.06 5.65
C ALA A 142 13.39 -3.09 4.47
N GLU A 143 13.48 -1.80 4.75
CA GLU A 143 13.53 -0.75 3.75
C GLU A 143 14.65 0.23 4.04
N THR A 144 15.31 0.67 2.99
CA THR A 144 16.24 1.80 3.07
C THR A 144 15.87 2.83 2.02
N ARG A 145 15.93 4.10 2.39
CA ARG A 145 15.66 5.24 1.54
C ARG A 145 16.90 6.13 1.48
N PHE A 146 17.17 6.70 0.33
CA PHE A 146 18.24 7.67 0.10
C PHE A 146 17.77 8.82 -0.80
N GLY A 147 18.47 9.96 -0.73
CA GLY A 147 18.10 11.20 -1.42
C GLY A 147 16.98 11.98 -0.73
N GLY A 148 16.49 13.04 -1.35
CA GLY A 148 15.54 13.98 -0.80
C GLY A 148 14.18 13.99 -1.51
N PRO A 149 13.09 14.39 -0.83
CA PRO A 149 11.80 14.63 -1.46
C PRO A 149 11.70 16.04 -2.03
N LEU A 150 10.95 16.20 -3.13
CA LEU A 150 10.61 17.51 -3.74
C LEU A 150 9.56 18.33 -2.98
N LEU A 151 9.17 17.92 -1.77
CA LEU A 151 8.03 18.47 -1.04
C LEU A 151 8.09 20.00 -0.82
N THR A 152 9.28 20.52 -0.54
CA THR A 152 9.48 21.96 -0.33
C THR A 152 9.37 22.76 -1.61
N SER A 153 9.86 22.23 -2.71
CA SER A 153 9.91 22.92 -4.01
C SER A 153 8.54 22.97 -4.70
N THR A 154 7.70 21.96 -4.52
CA THR A 154 6.33 21.96 -5.08
C THR A 154 5.38 22.88 -4.33
N GLY A 155 5.54 23.04 -3.02
CA GLY A 155 4.61 23.78 -2.16
C GLY A 155 3.29 23.07 -1.90
N THR A 156 3.17 21.78 -2.24
CA THR A 156 2.02 20.93 -1.93
C THR A 156 2.07 20.42 -0.48
N ILE A 157 0.92 20.04 0.07
CA ILE A 157 0.85 19.29 1.33
C ILE A 157 1.05 17.81 1.08
N SER A 158 0.58 17.32 -0.06
CA SER A 158 0.72 15.92 -0.44
C SER A 158 2.08 15.67 -1.09
N PRO A 159 2.87 14.72 -0.57
CA PRO A 159 4.12 14.32 -1.19
C PRO A 159 3.94 13.79 -2.62
N VAL A 160 4.72 14.33 -3.54
CA VAL A 160 4.70 13.97 -4.97
C VAL A 160 5.42 12.66 -5.27
N ASN A 161 6.11 12.09 -4.28
CA ASN A 161 6.75 10.78 -4.34
C ASN A 161 6.67 10.12 -2.97
N THR A 162 5.80 9.13 -2.85
CA THR A 162 5.57 8.37 -1.62
C THR A 162 6.82 7.61 -1.18
N ALA A 163 7.56 7.02 -2.12
CA ALA A 163 8.78 6.28 -1.82
C ALA A 163 9.92 7.17 -1.26
N ALA A 164 9.89 8.47 -1.53
CA ALA A 164 10.88 9.42 -1.03
C ALA A 164 10.61 9.86 0.43
N ILE A 165 9.50 9.45 1.04
CA ILE A 165 9.12 9.81 2.40
C ILE A 165 8.98 8.61 3.35
N ILE A 166 9.08 7.39 2.87
CA ILE A 166 8.94 6.16 3.64
C ILE A 166 10.27 5.41 3.64
N PRO A 167 10.81 5.03 4.79
CA PRO A 167 10.47 5.41 6.18
C PRO A 167 10.60 6.91 6.47
N GLY A 168 9.77 7.42 7.38
CA GLY A 168 9.71 8.83 7.73
C GLY A 168 10.87 9.27 8.62
N ALA A 169 11.97 9.74 8.05
CA ALA A 169 13.09 10.36 8.79
C ALA A 169 13.92 11.24 7.84
N ASP A 170 14.84 12.03 8.39
CA ASP A 170 15.76 12.85 7.60
C ASP A 170 16.92 12.00 7.06
N GLY A 171 17.35 12.27 5.83
CA GLY A 171 18.53 11.67 5.19
C GLY A 171 18.33 10.22 4.72
N THR A 172 19.45 9.47 4.67
CA THR A 172 19.43 8.03 4.36
C THR A 172 18.98 7.25 5.59
N VAL A 173 17.94 6.46 5.45
CA VAL A 173 17.31 5.75 6.55
C VAL A 173 17.21 4.26 6.22
N PHE A 174 17.53 3.43 7.21
CA PHE A 174 17.22 2.02 7.22
C PHE A 174 16.21 1.73 8.33
N SER A 175 15.17 0.99 8.02
CA SER A 175 14.13 0.60 8.98
C SER A 175 13.61 -0.82 8.71
N LEU A 176 13.27 -1.54 9.78
CA LEU A 176 12.40 -2.70 9.71
C LEU A 176 10.95 -2.19 9.69
N THR A 177 10.39 -2.02 8.50
CA THR A 177 9.08 -1.39 8.32
C THR A 177 7.91 -2.33 8.58
N ALA A 178 8.11 -3.65 8.47
CA ALA A 178 7.15 -4.63 8.93
C ALA A 178 7.85 -5.77 9.68
N VAL A 179 7.26 -6.21 10.79
CA VAL A 179 7.58 -7.42 11.55
C VAL A 179 6.29 -7.90 12.18
N ASN A 180 5.60 -8.83 11.54
CA ASN A 180 4.29 -9.28 12.01
C ASN A 180 4.13 -10.79 11.90
N ALA A 181 3.15 -11.31 12.61
CA ALA A 181 2.73 -12.69 12.54
C ALA A 181 1.21 -12.77 12.38
N THR A 182 0.75 -13.70 11.57
CA THR A 182 -0.66 -13.92 11.26
C THR A 182 -1.05 -15.36 11.59
N LYS A 183 -2.18 -15.52 12.29
CA LYS A 183 -2.84 -16.80 12.51
C LYS A 183 -4.17 -16.84 11.76
N LEU A 184 -4.38 -17.89 11.00
CA LEU A 184 -5.65 -18.18 10.35
C LEU A 184 -6.50 -19.12 11.22
N PHE A 185 -7.79 -18.85 11.29
CA PHE A 185 -8.80 -19.66 11.98
C PHE A 185 -9.85 -20.07 10.94
N PRO A 186 -9.71 -21.26 10.33
CA PRO A 186 -10.69 -21.76 9.37
C PRO A 186 -12.07 -21.94 10.03
N ILE A 187 -13.13 -21.45 9.37
CA ILE A 187 -14.52 -21.63 9.78
C ILE A 187 -15.18 -22.63 8.83
N ASP A 188 -15.11 -22.38 7.53
CA ASP A 188 -15.62 -23.22 6.46
C ASP A 188 -14.74 -23.07 5.24
N LEU A 189 -13.82 -24.00 5.04
CA LEU A 189 -12.88 -23.99 3.93
C LEU A 189 -13.56 -24.23 2.56
N GLN A 190 -14.73 -24.90 2.54
CA GLN A 190 -15.45 -25.12 1.28
C GLN A 190 -16.09 -23.85 0.76
N GLU A 191 -16.54 -22.98 1.66
CA GLU A 191 -17.05 -21.66 1.31
C GLU A 191 -15.97 -20.55 1.39
N GLY A 192 -14.70 -20.90 1.61
CA GLY A 192 -13.61 -19.94 1.75
C GLY A 192 -13.80 -18.98 2.92
N LYS A 193 -14.40 -19.46 4.04
CA LYS A 193 -14.65 -18.65 5.24
C LYS A 193 -13.60 -18.90 6.30
N LEU A 194 -12.92 -17.84 6.72
CA LEU A 194 -11.96 -17.88 7.81
C LEU A 194 -11.84 -16.55 8.53
N VAL A 195 -11.28 -16.55 9.71
CA VAL A 195 -10.82 -15.34 10.41
C VAL A 195 -9.30 -15.35 10.42
N ALA A 196 -8.70 -14.24 10.02
CA ALA A 196 -7.28 -13.98 10.17
C ALA A 196 -7.09 -13.00 11.33
N VAL A 197 -6.16 -13.30 12.23
CA VAL A 197 -5.70 -12.38 13.28
C VAL A 197 -4.21 -12.19 13.10
N SER A 198 -3.80 -10.93 13.01
CA SER A 198 -2.40 -10.60 12.82
C SER A 198 -1.98 -9.54 13.83
N PHE A 199 -0.71 -9.58 14.25
CA PHE A 199 -0.17 -8.63 15.22
C PHE A 199 1.30 -8.36 14.93
N GLY A 200 1.74 -7.18 15.28
CA GLY A 200 3.11 -6.73 15.11
C GLY A 200 3.21 -5.35 14.51
N ARG A 201 4.31 -5.11 13.83
CA ARG A 201 4.63 -3.86 13.15
C ARG A 201 4.26 -3.94 11.67
N TYR A 202 3.71 -2.86 11.15
CA TYR A 202 3.25 -2.77 9.76
C TYR A 202 3.74 -1.49 9.10
N ASN A 203 4.12 -1.61 7.85
CA ASN A 203 4.09 -0.50 6.91
C ASN A 203 2.68 -0.44 6.30
N LEU A 204 1.87 0.53 6.72
CA LEU A 204 0.46 0.58 6.33
C LEU A 204 0.25 0.91 4.85
N VAL A 205 1.27 1.45 4.17
CA VAL A 205 1.21 1.66 2.71
C VAL A 205 1.22 0.35 1.95
N ASP A 206 1.90 -0.69 2.46
CA ASP A 206 1.92 -2.02 1.83
C ASP A 206 0.56 -2.73 1.89
N LEU A 207 -0.32 -2.28 2.79
CA LEU A 207 -1.64 -2.85 2.95
C LEU A 207 -2.67 -2.28 1.97
N ILE A 208 -2.28 -1.34 1.12
CA ILE A 208 -3.15 -0.78 0.09
C ILE A 208 -3.31 -1.80 -1.04
N ASP A 209 -4.53 -1.89 -1.55
CA ASP A 209 -4.87 -2.76 -2.67
C ASP A 209 -4.18 -2.29 -3.95
N GLU A 210 -3.35 -3.14 -4.52
CA GLU A 210 -2.50 -2.87 -5.66
C GLU A 210 -3.17 -3.17 -7.02
N ASP A 211 -4.46 -3.60 -7.05
CA ASP A 211 -5.09 -4.08 -8.27
C ASP A 211 -5.06 -3.04 -9.39
N PHE A 212 -5.39 -1.77 -9.10
CA PHE A 212 -5.49 -0.73 -10.11
C PHE A 212 -4.52 0.42 -9.95
N PHE A 213 -4.23 0.88 -8.75
CA PHE A 213 -3.59 2.17 -8.55
C PHE A 213 -2.54 2.23 -7.46
N ALA A 214 -2.63 1.45 -6.41
CA ALA A 214 -1.65 1.47 -5.33
C ALA A 214 -0.30 0.86 -5.78
N GLY A 215 0.60 0.61 -4.92
CA GLY A 215 1.92 0.06 -5.19
C GLY A 215 2.99 0.74 -4.34
N GLY A 216 2.56 1.35 -3.23
CA GLY A 216 3.46 2.00 -2.27
C GLY A 216 4.32 3.12 -2.87
N GLY A 217 4.00 3.62 -4.07
CA GLY A 217 4.79 4.59 -4.83
C GLY A 217 5.97 3.97 -5.59
N THR A 218 6.27 2.70 -5.39
CA THR A 218 7.40 2.02 -6.08
C THR A 218 6.98 1.26 -7.33
N GLU A 219 5.68 1.06 -7.56
CA GLU A 219 5.17 0.25 -8.67
C GLU A 219 4.31 1.05 -9.65
N ARG A 220 3.39 1.89 -9.18
CA ARG A 220 2.44 2.63 -10.01
C ARG A 220 2.54 4.12 -9.81
N PHE A 221 1.51 4.77 -9.28
CA PHE A 221 1.52 6.21 -9.00
C PHE A 221 2.63 6.59 -8.01
N PHE A 222 3.24 7.74 -8.22
CA PHE A 222 4.27 8.28 -7.32
C PHE A 222 3.63 9.07 -6.18
N ASN A 223 2.61 9.86 -6.50
CA ASN A 223 1.99 10.78 -5.57
C ASN A 223 1.12 10.05 -4.54
N ILE A 224 1.31 10.37 -3.28
CA ILE A 224 0.57 9.76 -2.17
C ILE A 224 -0.95 9.94 -2.29
N ALA A 225 -1.40 11.04 -2.89
CA ALA A 225 -2.82 11.31 -3.09
C ALA A 225 -3.51 10.33 -4.02
N GLN A 226 -2.77 9.57 -4.83
CA GLN A 226 -3.31 8.53 -5.72
C GLN A 226 -3.26 7.14 -5.08
N ILE A 227 -2.64 7.02 -3.89
CA ILE A 227 -2.43 5.75 -3.21
C ILE A 227 -3.55 5.48 -2.21
N GLY A 228 -3.99 6.46 -1.44
CA GLY A 228 -5.02 6.25 -0.43
C GLY A 228 -5.65 7.53 0.12
N PRO A 229 -6.70 7.41 0.96
CA PRO A 229 -7.44 8.56 1.47
C PRO A 229 -6.61 9.37 2.45
N LEU A 230 -6.23 10.59 2.08
CA LEU A 230 -5.33 11.43 2.88
C LEU A 230 -5.89 11.85 4.25
N THR A 231 -7.20 11.82 4.43
CA THR A 231 -7.85 12.24 5.68
C THR A 231 -7.57 11.31 6.87
N VAL A 232 -7.25 10.03 6.61
CA VAL A 232 -7.01 9.04 7.69
C VAL A 232 -5.65 9.23 8.37
N LEU A 233 -4.81 10.03 7.80
CA LEU A 233 -3.39 10.18 8.12
C LEU A 233 -3.13 10.79 9.49
N ARG A 234 -4.13 11.43 10.08
CA ARG A 234 -4.05 11.98 11.44
C ARG A 234 -4.20 10.87 12.48
N GLN A 235 -5.02 9.87 12.17
CA GLN A 235 -5.37 8.80 13.08
C GLN A 235 -4.47 7.56 12.92
N VAL A 236 -3.93 7.38 11.72
CA VAL A 236 -3.21 6.16 11.31
C VAL A 236 -1.84 6.54 10.76
N PRO A 237 -0.77 6.26 11.50
CA PRO A 237 0.59 6.53 11.04
C PRO A 237 1.04 5.53 9.96
N LEU A 238 2.10 5.88 9.21
CA LEU A 238 2.60 5.06 8.10
C LEU A 238 3.24 3.76 8.57
N ILE A 239 4.06 3.81 9.62
CA ILE A 239 4.74 2.65 10.19
C ILE A 239 4.42 2.60 11.68
N THR A 240 3.73 1.54 12.10
CA THR A 240 3.26 1.43 13.48
C THR A 240 3.00 0.01 13.91
N ASN A 241 2.77 -0.18 15.21
CA ASN A 241 2.35 -1.46 15.79
C ASN A 241 0.82 -1.57 15.79
N ALA A 242 0.31 -2.74 15.45
CA ALA A 242 -1.13 -2.98 15.43
C ALA A 242 -1.50 -4.44 15.74
N VAL A 243 -2.75 -4.63 16.14
CA VAL A 243 -3.44 -5.92 16.12
C VAL A 243 -4.59 -5.81 15.13
N THR A 244 -4.68 -6.73 14.19
CA THR A 244 -5.67 -6.70 13.13
C THR A 244 -6.48 -7.98 13.11
N MET A 245 -7.73 -7.86 12.69
CA MET A 245 -8.63 -8.99 12.46
C MET A 245 -9.32 -8.83 11.12
N ALA A 246 -9.37 -9.87 10.32
CA ALA A 246 -10.11 -9.91 9.08
C ALA A 246 -11.05 -11.13 9.05
N TYR A 247 -12.32 -10.91 8.75
CA TYR A 247 -13.24 -11.98 8.35
C TYR A 247 -13.20 -12.08 6.81
N ILE A 248 -12.75 -13.22 6.33
CA ILE A 248 -12.56 -13.53 4.91
C ILE A 248 -13.72 -14.42 4.46
N ARG A 249 -14.25 -14.12 3.27
CA ARG A 249 -15.30 -14.88 2.62
C ARG A 249 -15.03 -14.99 1.12
N GLY A 250 -15.02 -16.22 0.60
CA GLY A 250 -14.71 -16.45 -0.81
C GLY A 250 -13.30 -16.02 -1.22
N GLY A 251 -12.33 -16.08 -0.29
CA GLY A 251 -10.95 -15.67 -0.51
C GLY A 251 -10.68 -14.17 -0.38
N GLU A 252 -11.72 -13.34 -0.14
CA GLU A 252 -11.60 -11.89 -0.03
C GLU A 252 -12.03 -11.41 1.36
N PRO A 253 -11.33 -10.43 1.95
CA PRO A 253 -11.74 -9.81 3.20
C PRO A 253 -13.10 -9.12 3.04
N PHE A 254 -14.07 -9.54 3.86
CA PHE A 254 -15.39 -8.91 3.91
C PHE A 254 -15.47 -7.83 4.99
N PHE A 255 -14.97 -8.14 6.18
CA PHE A 255 -14.89 -7.20 7.31
C PHE A 255 -13.49 -7.20 7.88
N THR A 256 -13.00 -6.03 8.24
CA THR A 256 -11.71 -5.85 8.90
C THR A 256 -11.82 -4.92 10.07
N PHE A 257 -10.96 -5.14 11.04
CA PHE A 257 -10.85 -4.31 12.22
C PHE A 257 -9.39 -4.25 12.67
N ALA A 258 -8.91 -3.05 13.00
CA ALA A 258 -7.57 -2.89 13.54
C ALA A 258 -7.57 -2.05 14.81
N LEU A 259 -6.73 -2.45 15.76
CA LEU A 259 -6.28 -1.67 16.89
C LEU A 259 -4.86 -1.22 16.59
N ILE A 260 -4.65 0.08 16.44
CA ILE A 260 -3.42 0.66 15.93
C ILE A 260 -2.83 1.60 16.97
N ASP A 261 -1.52 1.52 17.21
CA ASP A 261 -0.80 2.54 17.95
C ASP A 261 -0.81 3.85 17.15
N PRO A 262 -1.30 4.97 17.71
CA PRO A 262 -1.45 6.23 16.98
C PRO A 262 -0.13 6.99 16.79
N ASN A 263 1.03 6.38 17.12
CA ASN A 263 2.36 6.95 16.94
C ASN A 263 3.07 6.33 15.73
N ASP A 264 3.85 7.16 15.02
CA ASP A 264 4.73 6.68 13.97
C ASP A 264 6.03 6.14 14.57
N HIS A 265 6.39 4.94 14.18
CA HIS A 265 7.57 4.23 14.65
C HIS A 265 8.55 3.93 13.50
N SER A 266 8.66 4.82 12.52
CA SER A 266 9.55 4.63 11.36
C SER A 266 11.01 4.34 11.74
N THR A 267 11.49 4.87 12.88
CA THR A 267 12.90 4.81 13.29
C THR A 267 13.16 4.07 14.60
N ASP A 268 12.14 3.64 15.31
CA ASP A 268 12.22 2.87 16.56
C ASP A 268 11.29 1.67 16.54
N THR A 269 11.24 0.88 17.59
CA THR A 269 10.37 -0.30 17.67
C THR A 269 8.96 0.03 18.15
N GLY A 270 8.74 1.14 18.85
CA GLY A 270 7.48 1.51 19.47
C GLY A 270 6.99 0.55 20.57
N LEU A 271 7.84 -0.36 21.06
CA LEU A 271 7.41 -1.35 22.07
C LEU A 271 7.48 -0.79 23.48
N SER A 272 8.31 0.21 23.75
CA SER A 272 8.48 0.83 25.07
C SER A 272 7.31 1.74 25.46
N ASP A 273 6.62 2.28 24.49
CA ASP A 273 5.52 3.26 24.60
C ASP A 273 4.25 2.81 23.87
N LEU A 274 4.15 1.52 23.60
CA LEU A 274 3.02 0.91 22.90
C LEU A 274 1.68 1.34 23.52
N PHE A 275 0.83 1.99 22.70
CA PHE A 275 -0.47 2.56 23.10
C PHE A 275 -0.43 3.59 24.24
N ALA A 276 0.74 4.15 24.59
CA ALA A 276 0.86 5.12 25.69
C ALA A 276 0.07 6.41 25.43
N ASP A 277 0.00 6.86 24.19
CA ASP A 277 -0.74 8.06 23.79
C ASP A 277 -2.20 7.79 23.42
N GLY A 278 -2.65 6.56 23.50
CA GLY A 278 -4.01 6.15 23.15
C GLY A 278 -4.05 5.01 22.14
N VAL A 279 -5.19 4.80 21.51
CA VAL A 279 -5.42 3.75 20.53
C VAL A 279 -6.28 4.27 19.38
N THR A 280 -6.00 3.81 18.17
CA THR A 280 -6.85 4.02 16.99
C THR A 280 -7.63 2.74 16.69
N PHE A 281 -8.94 2.88 16.51
CA PHE A 281 -9.87 1.85 16.08
C PHE A 281 -10.18 2.06 14.61
N ALA A 282 -9.95 1.05 13.77
CA ALA A 282 -10.10 1.18 12.33
C ALA A 282 -10.92 0.02 11.74
N PRO A 283 -12.26 0.15 11.69
CA PRO A 283 -13.14 -0.78 10.99
C PRO A 283 -13.21 -0.50 9.50
N ALA A 284 -13.37 -1.57 8.68
CA ALA A 284 -13.77 -1.45 7.28
C ALA A 284 -14.62 -2.65 6.84
N VAL A 285 -15.53 -2.40 5.89
CA VAL A 285 -16.38 -3.40 5.26
C VAL A 285 -16.21 -3.32 3.75
N ASN A 286 -15.96 -4.45 3.13
CA ASN A 286 -15.86 -4.60 1.68
C ASN A 286 -17.13 -5.24 1.14
N PHE A 287 -17.71 -4.61 0.12
CA PHE A 287 -18.90 -5.08 -0.59
C PHE A 287 -18.51 -5.46 -2.02
N PRO A 288 -18.26 -6.76 -2.30
CA PRO A 288 -18.03 -7.19 -3.67
C PRO A 288 -19.31 -7.02 -4.50
N ALA A 289 -19.16 -6.52 -5.70
CA ALA A 289 -20.24 -6.33 -6.65
C ALA A 289 -19.78 -6.74 -8.06
N LYS A 290 -20.73 -6.83 -8.97
CA LYS A 290 -20.45 -7.01 -10.40
C LYS A 290 -21.34 -6.07 -11.20
N TYR A 291 -20.71 -5.23 -12.01
CA TYR A 291 -21.41 -4.36 -12.96
C TYR A 291 -20.94 -4.71 -14.37
N PHE A 292 -21.91 -4.83 -15.29
CA PHE A 292 -21.66 -5.23 -16.69
C PHE A 292 -20.84 -6.54 -16.81
N GLY A 293 -21.05 -7.48 -15.86
CA GLY A 293 -20.35 -8.76 -15.83
C GLY A 293 -18.90 -8.70 -15.33
N LYS A 294 -18.41 -7.53 -14.92
CA LYS A 294 -17.04 -7.31 -14.42
C LYS A 294 -17.03 -7.09 -12.92
N THR A 295 -15.94 -7.48 -12.28
CA THR A 295 -15.76 -7.34 -10.84
C THR A 295 -15.69 -5.88 -10.43
N ALA A 296 -16.43 -5.57 -9.37
CA ALA A 296 -16.37 -4.30 -8.65
C ALA A 296 -16.22 -4.54 -7.16
N LYS A 297 -15.63 -3.58 -6.47
CA LYS A 297 -15.44 -3.61 -5.02
C LYS A 297 -15.75 -2.23 -4.45
N HIS A 298 -16.62 -2.20 -3.46
CA HIS A 298 -16.89 -1.02 -2.64
C HIS A 298 -16.32 -1.25 -1.25
N THR A 299 -15.63 -0.27 -0.70
CA THR A 299 -15.13 -0.34 0.68
C THR A 299 -15.62 0.88 1.44
N VAL A 300 -16.22 0.67 2.59
CA VAL A 300 -16.53 1.71 3.57
C VAL A 300 -15.66 1.46 4.79
N GLY A 301 -14.89 2.45 5.19
CA GLY A 301 -14.00 2.36 6.34
C GLY A 301 -13.92 3.67 7.11
N GLY A 302 -13.16 3.65 8.18
CA GLY A 302 -12.90 4.84 8.97
C GLY A 302 -11.90 4.57 10.07
N ALA A 303 -11.52 5.63 10.77
CA ALA A 303 -10.65 5.55 11.92
C ALA A 303 -11.12 6.50 13.02
N ILE A 304 -11.05 6.05 14.25
CA ILE A 304 -11.30 6.86 15.44
C ILE A 304 -10.15 6.63 16.40
N THR A 305 -9.45 7.68 16.79
CA THR A 305 -8.34 7.60 17.74
C THR A 305 -8.70 8.27 19.07
N THR A 306 -8.16 7.75 20.16
CA THR A 306 -8.26 8.36 21.50
C THR A 306 -7.08 9.27 21.82
N LYS A 307 -6.07 9.35 20.95
CA LYS A 307 -4.92 10.24 21.11
C LYS A 307 -5.35 11.68 21.23
N LYS A 308 -4.69 12.41 22.11
CA LYS A 308 -4.97 13.83 22.33
C LYS A 308 -4.22 14.69 21.32
N TYR A 309 -4.90 15.68 20.77
CA TYR A 309 -4.35 16.64 19.81
C TYR A 309 -4.62 18.06 20.24
N THR A 310 -3.71 18.97 19.92
CA THR A 310 -3.97 20.40 20.03
C THR A 310 -4.92 20.82 18.91
N PRO A 311 -6.11 21.38 19.23
CA PRO A 311 -7.04 21.84 18.21
C PRO A 311 -6.46 23.00 17.39
N PHE A 312 -6.86 23.13 16.12
CA PHE A 312 -6.32 24.15 15.23
C PHE A 312 -6.75 25.57 15.59
N ASP A 313 -7.87 25.75 16.26
CA ASP A 313 -8.31 27.03 16.79
C ASP A 313 -7.40 27.56 17.90
N ALA A 314 -6.72 26.67 18.62
CA ALA A 314 -5.74 27.01 19.65
C ALA A 314 -4.34 27.36 19.12
N ILE A 315 -4.02 27.02 17.85
CA ILE A 315 -2.69 27.28 17.25
C ILE A 315 -2.29 28.74 17.33
N ARG A 316 -3.26 29.66 17.18
CA ARG A 316 -3.03 31.10 17.29
C ARG A 316 -2.44 31.49 18.65
N GLN A 317 -2.90 30.88 19.73
CA GLN A 317 -2.45 31.16 21.10
C GLN A 317 -1.00 30.68 21.35
N ILE A 318 -0.56 29.65 20.56
CA ILE A 318 0.78 29.09 20.69
C ILE A 318 1.81 29.89 19.87
N ILE A 319 1.41 30.41 18.71
CA ILE A 319 2.33 31.04 17.75
C ILE A 319 2.49 32.56 17.98
N ILE A 320 1.47 33.25 18.47
CA ILE A 320 1.57 34.68 18.75
C ILE A 320 2.26 34.90 20.10
N PRO A 321 3.42 35.59 20.15
CA PRO A 321 4.10 35.89 21.42
C PRO A 321 3.21 36.70 22.35
N GLY A 322 3.01 36.19 23.55
CA GLY A 322 2.22 36.83 24.62
C GLY A 322 1.86 35.80 25.70
N PRO A 323 1.45 36.26 26.90
CA PRO A 323 0.93 35.31 27.88
C PRO A 323 -0.35 34.66 27.31
N PRO A 324 -0.48 33.32 27.41
CA PRO A 324 -1.69 32.64 26.95
C PRO A 324 -2.89 33.18 27.73
N ILE A 325 -3.93 33.55 26.99
CA ILE A 325 -5.16 34.12 27.59
C ILE A 325 -5.91 33.03 28.36
N ASN A 326 -5.77 31.77 27.90
CA ASN A 326 -6.27 30.57 28.56
C ASN A 326 -5.30 29.37 28.31
N PRO A 327 -5.24 28.40 29.23
CA PRO A 327 -4.54 27.15 28.95
C PRO A 327 -5.11 26.47 27.69
N VAL A 328 -4.25 26.08 26.76
CA VAL A 328 -4.67 25.29 25.60
C VAL A 328 -4.94 23.88 26.09
N GLU A 329 -6.21 23.49 26.12
CA GLU A 329 -6.57 22.10 26.47
C GLU A 329 -6.53 21.21 25.24
N PRO A 330 -5.77 20.09 25.28
CA PRO A 330 -5.77 19.13 24.19
C PRO A 330 -7.16 18.50 24.04
N GLN A 331 -7.68 18.46 22.82
CA GLN A 331 -8.88 17.72 22.49
C GLN A 331 -8.56 16.22 22.44
N ALA A 332 -9.36 15.41 23.12
CA ALA A 332 -9.27 13.96 23.01
C ALA A 332 -9.96 13.46 21.74
N GLY A 333 -9.23 12.68 20.98
CA GLY A 333 -9.75 12.03 19.79
C GLY A 333 -9.64 12.83 18.51
N SER A 334 -9.77 12.11 17.43
CA SER A 334 -9.93 12.56 16.06
C SER A 334 -10.59 11.43 15.27
N TRP A 335 -11.29 11.73 14.19
CA TRP A 335 -11.97 10.71 13.40
C TRP A 335 -11.80 10.98 11.90
N SER A 336 -11.95 9.91 11.11
CA SER A 336 -12.11 9.97 9.66
C SER A 336 -13.04 8.87 9.17
N VAL A 337 -13.65 9.09 8.02
CA VAL A 337 -14.48 8.13 7.30
C VAL A 337 -14.12 8.17 5.81
N ASN A 338 -14.07 7.02 5.18
CA ASN A 338 -13.72 6.89 3.77
C ASN A 338 -14.61 5.88 3.05
N TYR A 339 -14.81 6.14 1.78
CA TYR A 339 -15.42 5.25 0.82
C TYR A 339 -14.50 5.10 -0.38
N THR A 340 -14.30 3.87 -0.85
CA THR A 340 -13.56 3.59 -2.08
C THR A 340 -14.37 2.72 -3.03
N LEU A 341 -14.21 2.95 -4.31
CA LEU A 341 -14.81 2.19 -5.40
C LEU A 341 -13.73 1.76 -6.38
N ARG A 342 -13.80 0.50 -6.82
CA ARG A 342 -13.01 -0.05 -7.93
C ARG A 342 -13.93 -0.80 -8.84
N GLN A 343 -13.76 -0.63 -10.16
CA GLN A 343 -14.57 -1.29 -11.17
C GLN A 343 -13.70 -1.66 -12.36
N TYR A 344 -13.59 -2.94 -12.66
CA TYR A 344 -12.98 -3.39 -13.91
C TYR A 344 -13.80 -2.96 -15.13
N ILE A 345 -13.12 -2.43 -16.13
CA ILE A 345 -13.64 -2.23 -17.49
C ILE A 345 -13.18 -3.39 -18.35
N VAL A 346 -11.90 -3.72 -18.29
CA VAL A 346 -11.30 -4.90 -18.89
C VAL A 346 -10.78 -5.79 -17.76
N GLU A 347 -11.31 -6.99 -17.65
CA GLU A 347 -10.93 -8.01 -16.69
C GLU A 347 -10.57 -9.27 -17.45
N ARG A 348 -9.28 -9.64 -17.43
CA ARG A 348 -8.76 -10.85 -18.09
C ARG A 348 -8.73 -12.00 -17.10
N SER A 349 -8.28 -11.74 -15.88
CA SER A 349 -8.33 -12.65 -14.73
C SER A 349 -8.39 -11.85 -13.43
N SER A 350 -8.40 -12.52 -12.29
CA SER A 350 -8.25 -11.85 -10.99
C SER A 350 -6.94 -11.05 -10.95
N ARG A 351 -7.01 -9.79 -10.57
CA ARG A 351 -5.87 -8.85 -10.49
C ARG A 351 -5.16 -8.60 -11.83
N ASP A 352 -5.84 -8.86 -12.96
CA ASP A 352 -5.30 -8.61 -14.30
C ASP A 352 -6.33 -7.89 -15.17
N GLY A 353 -6.01 -6.69 -15.61
CA GLY A 353 -6.87 -5.82 -16.38
C GLY A 353 -6.71 -4.35 -16.03
N TRP A 354 -7.73 -3.57 -16.35
CA TRP A 354 -7.78 -2.15 -16.02
C TRP A 354 -9.22 -1.68 -15.83
N GLY A 355 -9.36 -0.59 -15.13
CA GLY A 355 -10.67 -0.04 -14.83
C GLY A 355 -10.60 1.34 -14.22
N PHE A 356 -11.71 1.81 -13.70
CA PHE A 356 -11.77 3.06 -12.97
C PHE A 356 -11.80 2.81 -11.45
N PHE A 357 -11.32 3.79 -10.73
CA PHE A 357 -11.33 3.83 -9.28
C PHE A 357 -11.73 5.21 -8.78
N GLY A 358 -12.16 5.29 -7.54
CA GLY A 358 -12.42 6.55 -6.87
C GLY A 358 -12.44 6.38 -5.37
N GLN A 359 -12.09 7.44 -4.67
CA GLN A 359 -12.11 7.52 -3.21
C GLN A 359 -12.76 8.82 -2.78
N LEU A 360 -13.49 8.79 -1.67
CA LEU A 360 -14.06 9.95 -1.02
C LEU A 360 -13.86 9.81 0.48
N SER A 361 -13.35 10.84 1.13
CA SER A 361 -13.10 10.79 2.56
C SER A 361 -13.26 12.13 3.26
N PHE A 362 -13.64 12.04 4.53
CA PHE A 362 -13.85 13.18 5.42
C PHE A 362 -13.20 12.93 6.78
N ALA A 363 -12.79 14.00 7.45
CA ALA A 363 -12.20 13.91 8.79
C ALA A 363 -12.57 15.09 9.67
N ASP A 364 -12.20 14.99 10.94
CA ASP A 364 -12.43 15.96 11.98
C ASP A 364 -11.80 17.33 11.65
N GLN A 365 -12.60 18.39 11.67
CA GLN A 365 -12.18 19.76 11.38
C GLN A 365 -11.19 20.31 12.41
N ALA A 366 -11.38 19.96 13.67
CA ALA A 366 -10.62 20.56 14.76
C ALA A 366 -9.17 20.03 14.83
N THR A 367 -8.94 18.78 14.42
CA THR A 367 -7.66 18.09 14.67
C THR A 367 -6.99 17.51 13.44
N SER A 368 -7.73 17.26 12.35
CA SER A 368 -7.18 16.74 11.10
C SER A 368 -6.80 17.87 10.14
N PRO A 369 -5.56 17.94 9.66
CA PRO A 369 -5.14 18.99 8.72
C PRO A 369 -5.85 18.88 7.37
N ILE A 370 -6.17 17.69 6.93
CA ILE A 370 -6.96 17.40 5.72
C ILE A 370 -8.31 16.88 6.15
N THR A 371 -9.38 17.57 5.76
CA THR A 371 -10.76 17.27 6.19
C THR A 371 -11.65 16.76 5.10
N THR A 372 -11.31 17.05 3.84
CA THR A 372 -12.01 16.54 2.67
C THR A 372 -11.01 16.12 1.61
N PHE A 373 -11.20 14.92 1.13
CA PHE A 373 -10.37 14.36 0.07
C PHE A 373 -11.23 13.55 -0.87
N PHE A 374 -10.99 13.68 -2.16
CA PHE A 374 -11.43 12.68 -3.13
C PHE A 374 -10.39 12.51 -4.23
N ASP A 375 -10.35 11.31 -4.80
CA ASP A 375 -9.66 11.02 -6.05
C ASP A 375 -10.56 10.25 -7.01
N VAL A 376 -10.21 10.31 -8.28
CA VAL A 376 -10.81 9.52 -9.34
C VAL A 376 -9.80 9.27 -10.43
N GLY A 377 -9.78 8.06 -10.96
CA GLY A 377 -8.83 7.72 -12.00
C GLY A 377 -9.20 6.46 -12.79
N ILE A 378 -8.35 6.21 -13.78
CA ILE A 378 -8.34 5.00 -14.60
C ILE A 378 -6.93 4.46 -14.55
N GLY A 379 -6.79 3.15 -14.34
CA GLY A 379 -5.49 2.51 -14.30
C GLY A 379 -5.57 1.00 -14.29
N GLY A 380 -4.42 0.36 -14.29
CA GLY A 380 -4.26 -1.08 -14.31
C GLY A 380 -3.16 -1.50 -15.28
N ASN A 381 -3.28 -2.69 -15.84
CA ASN A 381 -2.28 -3.24 -16.76
C ASN A 381 -2.85 -3.63 -18.12
N GLY A 382 -1.95 -3.76 -19.13
CA GLY A 382 -2.28 -4.27 -20.45
C GLY A 382 -3.20 -3.36 -21.26
N LEU A 383 -2.93 -2.05 -21.26
CA LEU A 383 -3.62 -1.10 -22.15
C LEU A 383 -3.47 -1.49 -23.62
N PHE A 384 -2.30 -1.95 -24.02
CA PHE A 384 -2.00 -2.43 -25.37
C PHE A 384 -1.91 -3.96 -25.38
N ALA A 385 -2.54 -4.60 -26.37
CA ALA A 385 -2.63 -6.06 -26.47
C ALA A 385 -1.26 -6.77 -26.51
N GLN A 386 -0.25 -6.13 -27.08
CA GLN A 386 1.13 -6.68 -27.18
C GLN A 386 1.96 -6.42 -25.92
N ARG A 387 1.44 -5.61 -24.97
CA ARG A 387 2.15 -5.11 -23.78
C ARG A 387 1.30 -5.33 -22.54
N GLN A 388 0.92 -6.58 -22.28
CA GLN A 388 -0.04 -6.91 -21.22
C GLN A 388 0.52 -6.73 -19.81
N ARG A 389 1.84 -6.78 -19.64
CA ARG A 389 2.50 -6.54 -18.35
C ARG A 389 2.65 -5.05 -18.04
N ASP A 390 2.65 -4.17 -19.06
CA ASP A 390 2.82 -2.75 -18.85
C ASP A 390 1.65 -2.17 -18.07
N GLU A 391 1.95 -1.30 -17.14
CA GLU A 391 0.97 -0.64 -16.28
C GLU A 391 0.84 0.83 -16.67
N PHE A 392 -0.34 1.38 -16.44
CA PHE A 392 -0.64 2.78 -16.74
C PHE A 392 -1.64 3.33 -15.74
N GLY A 393 -1.67 4.62 -15.61
CA GLY A 393 -2.70 5.31 -14.85
C GLY A 393 -2.79 6.78 -15.19
N ILE A 394 -3.99 7.31 -15.03
CA ILE A 394 -4.30 8.73 -15.00
C ILE A 394 -5.28 8.94 -13.85
N ALA A 395 -4.95 9.85 -12.94
CA ALA A 395 -5.80 10.13 -11.79
C ALA A 395 -5.74 11.59 -11.38
N TYR A 396 -6.85 12.08 -10.88
CA TYR A 396 -7.00 13.41 -10.34
C TYR A 396 -7.41 13.31 -8.88
N ALA A 397 -6.76 14.12 -8.03
CA ALA A 397 -7.07 14.24 -6.61
C ALA A 397 -7.39 15.69 -6.22
N TYR A 398 -8.28 15.80 -5.25
CA TYR A 398 -8.73 17.02 -4.59
C TYR A 398 -8.49 16.90 -3.10
N THR A 399 -7.78 17.85 -2.51
CA THR A 399 -7.46 17.86 -1.09
C THR A 399 -7.83 19.20 -0.48
N ASP A 400 -8.76 19.21 0.47
CA ASP A 400 -9.12 20.41 1.22
C ASP A 400 -8.67 20.32 2.68
N LEU A 401 -8.09 21.40 3.15
CA LEU A 401 -7.60 21.53 4.50
C LEU A 401 -8.71 21.96 5.46
N SER A 402 -8.52 21.67 6.74
CA SER A 402 -9.38 22.16 7.80
C SER A 402 -9.59 23.68 7.68
N SER A 403 -10.85 24.12 7.81
CA SER A 403 -11.19 25.55 7.89
C SER A 403 -10.52 26.19 9.09
N ASP A 404 -10.49 25.50 10.24
CA ASP A 404 -9.89 25.99 11.47
C ASP A 404 -8.38 26.18 11.29
N LEU A 405 -7.71 25.24 10.60
CA LEU A 405 -6.30 25.37 10.23
C LEU A 405 -6.08 26.55 9.28
N LYS A 406 -6.89 26.68 8.21
CA LYS A 406 -6.78 27.76 7.22
C LYS A 406 -6.96 29.14 7.85
N ASP A 407 -7.95 29.28 8.71
CA ASP A 407 -8.29 30.56 9.36
C ASP A 407 -7.22 31.00 10.36
N ASN A 408 -6.68 30.06 11.12
CA ASN A 408 -5.66 30.37 12.13
C ASN A 408 -4.26 30.57 11.55
N LEU A 409 -3.87 29.82 10.52
CA LEU A 409 -2.61 30.05 9.80
C LEU A 409 -2.65 31.29 8.91
N GLY A 410 -3.80 31.67 8.38
CA GLY A 410 -3.98 32.90 7.58
C GLY A 410 -3.71 34.17 8.35
N LEU A 411 -3.68 34.14 9.68
CA LEU A 411 -3.35 35.25 10.56
C LEU A 411 -1.84 35.44 10.77
N LEU A 412 -1.03 34.48 10.37
CA LEU A 412 0.41 34.61 10.45
C LEU A 412 0.93 35.52 9.33
N PRO A 413 2.09 36.22 9.50
CA PRO A 413 2.68 37.09 8.49
C PRO A 413 3.29 36.28 7.30
N LEU A 414 2.59 35.27 6.83
CA LEU A 414 2.89 34.49 5.62
C LEU A 414 2.35 35.18 4.36
N GLY A 415 2.40 36.51 4.30
CA GLY A 415 1.90 37.30 3.18
C GLY A 415 0.39 37.53 3.16
N GLY A 416 -0.33 37.27 4.27
CA GLY A 416 -1.76 37.61 4.43
C GLY A 416 -2.70 36.83 3.49
N ARG A 417 -2.25 35.74 2.88
CA ARG A 417 -3.04 34.93 1.96
C ARG A 417 -3.47 33.62 2.62
N ARG A 418 -4.77 33.31 2.53
CA ARG A 418 -5.36 32.07 3.05
C ARG A 418 -4.92 30.86 2.21
N LEU A 419 -4.63 29.75 2.88
CA LEU A 419 -4.36 28.46 2.21
C LEU A 419 -5.53 28.07 1.29
N ARG A 420 -5.19 27.46 0.14
CA ARG A 420 -6.15 27.04 -0.89
C ARG A 420 -6.39 25.55 -0.82
N VAL A 421 -7.37 25.10 -1.57
CA VAL A 421 -7.56 23.72 -1.96
C VAL A 421 -6.39 23.28 -2.86
N GLU A 422 -5.91 22.07 -2.68
CA GLU A 422 -4.90 21.46 -3.52
C GLU A 422 -5.57 20.58 -4.58
N HIS A 423 -5.08 20.69 -5.83
CA HIS A 423 -5.51 19.86 -6.94
C HIS A 423 -4.29 19.18 -7.55
N GLN A 424 -4.42 17.91 -7.90
CA GLN A 424 -3.33 17.11 -8.41
C GLN A 424 -3.83 16.22 -9.55
N LEU A 425 -3.12 16.25 -10.66
CA LEU A 425 -3.29 15.33 -11.78
C LEU A 425 -1.98 14.59 -11.96
N GLU A 426 -2.03 13.28 -12.00
CA GLU A 426 -0.88 12.43 -12.30
C GLU A 426 -1.20 11.49 -13.46
N VAL A 427 -0.22 11.31 -14.33
CA VAL A 427 -0.25 10.37 -15.46
C VAL A 427 1.05 9.61 -15.45
N PHE A 428 0.98 8.28 -15.44
CA PHE A 428 2.16 7.45 -15.57
C PHE A 428 1.99 6.34 -16.61
N TYR A 429 3.12 5.87 -17.14
CA TYR A 429 3.21 4.64 -17.90
C TYR A 429 4.46 3.86 -17.45
N ASN A 430 4.26 2.64 -16.96
CA ASN A 430 5.30 1.73 -16.48
C ASN A 430 5.57 0.65 -17.54
N LEU A 431 6.71 0.77 -18.18
CA LEU A 431 7.18 -0.11 -19.25
C LEU A 431 7.96 -1.28 -18.63
N HIS A 432 7.45 -2.50 -18.74
CA HIS A 432 8.19 -3.71 -18.41
C HIS A 432 9.16 -4.06 -19.54
N LEU A 433 10.43 -3.65 -19.39
CA LEU A 433 11.50 -4.00 -20.34
C LEU A 433 11.82 -5.48 -20.30
N THR A 434 11.86 -6.04 -19.09
CA THR A 434 11.87 -7.45 -18.75
C THR A 434 10.95 -7.65 -17.54
N PRO A 435 10.64 -8.86 -17.09
CA PRO A 435 9.88 -9.05 -15.85
C PRO A 435 10.52 -8.38 -14.63
N TRP A 436 11.85 -8.40 -14.54
CA TRP A 436 12.64 -7.85 -13.44
C TRP A 436 13.10 -6.40 -13.62
N LEU A 437 12.95 -5.78 -14.81
CA LEU A 437 13.39 -4.41 -15.11
C LEU A 437 12.25 -3.58 -15.65
N GLN A 438 11.89 -2.53 -14.93
CA GLN A 438 10.78 -1.65 -15.25
C GLN A 438 11.26 -0.20 -15.37
N LEU A 439 10.73 0.53 -16.35
CA LEU A 439 10.97 1.96 -16.56
C LEU A 439 9.64 2.69 -16.58
N THR A 440 9.44 3.61 -15.67
CA THR A 440 8.22 4.43 -15.60
C THR A 440 8.52 5.85 -16.04
N GLY A 441 7.70 6.39 -16.93
CA GLY A 441 7.56 7.82 -17.15
C GLY A 441 6.36 8.35 -16.35
N ASP A 442 6.53 9.48 -15.68
CA ASP A 442 5.54 10.13 -14.82
C ASP A 442 5.44 11.62 -15.13
N LEU A 443 4.24 12.16 -15.05
CA LEU A 443 3.97 13.58 -15.16
C LEU A 443 2.89 13.98 -14.16
N GLN A 444 3.22 14.92 -13.28
CA GLN A 444 2.27 15.50 -12.35
C GLN A 444 2.04 16.98 -12.64
N ILE A 445 0.79 17.42 -12.57
CA ILE A 445 0.36 18.81 -12.65
C ILE A 445 -0.34 19.14 -11.34
N LEU A 446 0.27 20.04 -10.55
CA LEU A 446 -0.08 20.27 -9.17
C LEU A 446 -0.46 21.73 -8.98
N ARG A 447 -1.65 21.99 -8.45
CA ARG A 447 -2.03 23.31 -7.92
C ARG A 447 -1.87 23.27 -6.41
N PRO A 448 -0.76 23.81 -5.86
CA PRO A 448 -0.45 23.70 -4.44
C PRO A 448 -1.45 24.43 -3.55
N ASN A 449 -1.55 24.00 -2.31
CA ASN A 449 -2.37 24.67 -1.28
C ASN A 449 -1.77 26.00 -0.82
N ARG A 450 -0.46 26.21 -0.96
CA ARG A 450 0.23 27.45 -0.61
C ARG A 450 -0.10 28.54 -1.64
N PRO A 451 -0.66 29.69 -1.24
CA PRO A 451 -1.12 30.73 -2.16
C PRO A 451 0.02 31.45 -2.90
N VAL A 452 1.26 31.35 -2.43
CA VAL A 452 2.45 31.91 -3.08
C VAL A 452 3.03 30.99 -4.16
N ALA A 453 2.67 29.71 -4.13
CA ALA A 453 3.13 28.74 -5.12
C ALA A 453 2.24 28.78 -6.36
N GLU A 454 2.87 28.74 -7.53
CA GLU A 454 2.19 28.62 -8.81
C GLU A 454 1.86 27.13 -9.12
N THR A 455 1.05 26.90 -10.15
CA THR A 455 0.80 25.54 -10.62
C THR A 455 2.11 24.91 -11.07
N ALA A 456 2.51 23.82 -10.43
CA ALA A 456 3.76 23.11 -10.70
C ALA A 456 3.56 22.04 -11.76
N ILE A 457 4.53 21.91 -12.67
CA ILE A 457 4.68 20.81 -13.62
C ILE A 457 5.88 19.98 -13.16
N VAL A 458 5.64 18.72 -12.83
CA VAL A 458 6.63 17.82 -12.22
C VAL A 458 6.78 16.57 -13.08
N PRO A 459 7.66 16.57 -14.09
CA PRO A 459 8.05 15.34 -14.78
C PRO A 459 8.91 14.47 -13.87
N GLY A 460 8.78 13.14 -14.06
CA GLY A 460 9.53 12.15 -13.31
C GLY A 460 9.84 10.90 -14.12
N ALA A 461 10.84 10.18 -13.69
CA ALA A 461 11.18 8.86 -14.18
C ALA A 461 11.51 7.94 -13.00
N ARG A 462 11.12 6.67 -13.09
CA ARG A 462 11.49 5.62 -12.14
C ARG A 462 12.10 4.44 -12.87
N LEU A 463 13.25 3.98 -12.38
CA LEU A 463 13.82 2.69 -12.75
C LEU A 463 13.68 1.74 -11.57
N ARG A 464 12.99 0.61 -11.79
CA ARG A 464 12.81 -0.44 -10.78
C ARG A 464 13.46 -1.74 -11.22
N VAL A 465 14.22 -2.34 -10.32
CA VAL A 465 14.85 -3.65 -10.48
C VAL A 465 14.33 -4.58 -9.41
N VAL A 466 13.87 -5.77 -9.81
CA VAL A 466 13.43 -6.86 -8.92
C VAL A 466 14.50 -7.94 -8.89
N PHE A 467 14.94 -8.36 -7.68
CA PHE A 467 16.05 -9.29 -7.49
C PHE A 467 15.63 -10.68 -7.10
#